data_5809e440f415f31f06b893b413d9ce23
#
_entry.id   5809e440f415f31f06b893b413d9ce23
#
_cell.length_a   1.000
_cell.length_b   1.000
_cell.length_c   1.000
_cell.angle_alpha   90.00
_cell.angle_beta   90.00
_cell.angle_gamma   90.00
#
_symmetry.space_group_name_H-M   'P 1'
#
loop_
_entity.id
_entity.type
_entity.pdbx_description
1 polymer ?
#
loop_
_entity_poly.entity_id
_entity_poly.type
_entity_poly.pdbx_seq_one_letter_code
_entity_poly.pdbx_strand_id
1 'polypeptide(L)'
;KNKEKEKYSEGESVQNQRTLLMQYIKENKFNFVAEYVDDGVSGTSFDRPAFNKMIDDIEQGKINMVITKDLSRLGRNYVQSGYYTETYFPEHNVRYIAILDNIDTALDSANNDIAPFKSILNEMYAKDTSKKINSVLQSKRNNGEYLGTAPYGYKKDPENKYHLIIDEEAANVVKLIYEKYLAGFGTMQIADYLSKKKIPIPSDYNKRKRGTKSLTYGLWQQSTVRFILSNEIYTGTVIQGKRKKVSFKSKKFINLPEEDWVKVENMHEAIISKEDFERAKKVIDATKGSRVVQNDYLFKGLLRCYDCKGYIGIRSPDKNGNIYGRCQRYGRFGKFDVCSPHNFNYQVFEEQMLEVLKEVCKEYTNKKKLEEIAKQTKTSGAKEFDINKQIELFKQTIEKETRK
;
A
#
# COMPACT_ATOMS: atom_id res chain seq x y z
N LYS A 1 33.43 9.05 5.78
CA LYS A 1 33.22 7.83 6.59
C LYS A 1 32.14 7.02 5.89
N ASN A 2 32.57 5.90 5.35
CA ASN A 2 31.81 4.99 4.48
C ASN A 2 30.57 4.47 5.19
N LYS A 3 29.39 4.69 4.59
CA LYS A 3 28.22 3.87 4.85
C LYS A 3 28.35 2.63 3.96
N GLU A 4 28.77 1.54 4.54
CA GLU A 4 28.64 0.22 3.95
C GLU A 4 27.17 -0.02 3.60
N LYS A 5 26.95 -0.30 2.33
CA LYS A 5 25.67 -0.86 1.87
C LYS A 5 25.54 -2.23 2.54
N GLU A 6 24.59 -2.38 3.48
CA GLU A 6 24.15 -3.70 3.92
C GLU A 6 23.68 -4.46 2.64
N LYS A 7 24.51 -5.39 2.18
CA LYS A 7 24.11 -6.41 1.22
C LYS A 7 22.99 -7.21 1.91
N TYR A 8 21.78 -7.12 1.40
CA TYR A 8 20.75 -8.10 1.71
C TYR A 8 21.32 -9.47 1.32
N SER A 9 21.52 -10.35 2.29
CA SER A 9 21.86 -11.75 2.03
C SER A 9 20.69 -12.37 1.30
N GLU A 10 20.90 -12.79 0.05
CA GLU A 10 19.92 -13.59 -0.69
C GLU A 10 19.52 -14.80 0.14
N GLY A 11 18.21 -15.11 0.16
CA GLY A 11 17.72 -16.26 0.92
C GLY A 11 18.38 -17.54 0.42
N GLU A 12 18.72 -18.46 1.33
CA GLU A 12 19.33 -19.77 1.04
C GLU A 12 18.62 -20.52 -0.09
N SER A 13 17.31 -20.34 -0.21
CA SER A 13 16.48 -20.91 -1.28
C SER A 13 16.84 -20.38 -2.66
N VAL A 14 17.19 -19.10 -2.81
CA VAL A 14 17.55 -18.48 -4.09
C VAL A 14 18.93 -18.96 -4.54
N GLN A 15 19.89 -19.07 -3.61
CA GLN A 15 21.22 -19.57 -3.91
C GLN A 15 21.20 -21.02 -4.39
N ASN A 16 20.39 -21.88 -3.75
CA ASN A 16 20.21 -23.26 -4.19
C ASN A 16 19.60 -23.38 -5.57
N GLN A 17 18.66 -22.49 -5.91
CA GLN A 17 18.08 -22.45 -7.25
C GLN A 17 19.11 -22.00 -8.30
N ARG A 18 19.89 -20.98 -8.00
CA ARG A 18 20.97 -20.48 -8.87
C ARG A 18 21.98 -21.57 -9.18
N THR A 19 22.42 -22.31 -8.17
CA THR A 19 23.38 -23.42 -8.35
C THR A 19 22.84 -24.49 -9.30
N LEU A 20 21.58 -24.92 -9.12
CA LEU A 20 20.94 -25.90 -10.01
C LEU A 20 20.85 -25.40 -11.46
N LEU A 21 20.40 -24.15 -11.65
CA LEU A 21 20.22 -23.56 -12.97
C LEU A 21 21.55 -23.40 -13.70
N MET A 22 22.59 -22.91 -13.02
CA MET A 22 23.93 -22.72 -13.61
C MET A 22 24.59 -24.03 -13.97
N GLN A 23 24.39 -25.08 -13.15
CA GLN A 23 24.86 -26.43 -13.48
C GLN A 23 24.20 -26.94 -14.76
N TYR A 24 22.87 -26.82 -14.88
CA TYR A 24 22.12 -27.25 -16.05
C TYR A 24 22.53 -26.51 -17.32
N ILE A 25 22.72 -25.17 -17.23
CA ILE A 25 23.20 -24.33 -18.34
C ILE A 25 24.56 -24.80 -18.81
N LYS A 26 25.49 -25.10 -17.88
CA LYS A 26 26.85 -25.58 -18.23
C LYS A 26 26.84 -26.97 -18.86
N GLU A 27 26.06 -27.88 -18.31
CA GLU A 27 25.93 -29.25 -18.85
C GLU A 27 25.38 -29.29 -20.27
N ASN A 28 24.41 -28.41 -20.56
CA ASN A 28 23.78 -28.32 -21.86
C ASN A 28 24.46 -27.33 -22.83
N LYS A 29 25.56 -26.69 -22.39
CA LYS A 29 26.33 -25.70 -23.16
C LYS A 29 25.50 -24.52 -23.68
N PHE A 30 24.51 -24.10 -22.89
CA PHE A 30 23.70 -22.92 -23.24
C PHE A 30 24.48 -21.62 -22.96
N ASN A 31 24.19 -20.58 -23.75
CA ASN A 31 24.78 -19.26 -23.54
C ASN A 31 23.98 -18.52 -22.48
N PHE A 32 24.62 -18.22 -21.36
CA PHE A 32 23.99 -17.45 -20.26
C PHE A 32 23.99 -15.95 -20.59
N VAL A 33 22.80 -15.35 -20.63
CA VAL A 33 22.61 -13.92 -20.95
C VAL A 33 22.35 -13.10 -19.70
N ALA A 34 21.34 -13.47 -18.89
CA ALA A 34 20.93 -12.72 -17.71
C ALA A 34 20.23 -13.61 -16.69
N GLU A 35 20.18 -13.14 -15.45
CA GLU A 35 19.41 -13.72 -14.36
C GLU A 35 18.33 -12.73 -13.90
N TYR A 36 17.12 -13.23 -13.65
CA TYR A 36 15.97 -12.44 -13.19
C TYR A 36 15.48 -12.98 -11.86
N VAL A 37 15.69 -12.22 -10.78
CA VAL A 37 15.36 -12.64 -9.41
C VAL A 37 14.38 -11.68 -8.79
N ASP A 38 13.23 -12.20 -8.35
CA ASP A 38 12.21 -11.50 -7.57
C ASP A 38 12.17 -12.10 -6.15
N ASP A 39 13.11 -11.71 -5.28
CA ASP A 39 13.16 -12.21 -3.91
C ASP A 39 12.06 -11.58 -3.04
N GLY A 40 11.40 -12.40 -2.21
CA GLY A 40 10.33 -11.95 -1.32
C GLY A 40 8.99 -11.61 -2.01
N VAL A 41 8.86 -11.80 -3.34
CA VAL A 41 7.64 -11.51 -4.09
C VAL A 41 6.78 -12.77 -4.26
N SER A 42 5.45 -12.63 -4.09
CA SER A 42 4.52 -13.77 -4.25
C SER A 42 4.43 -14.23 -5.70
N GLY A 43 4.66 -15.51 -5.94
CA GLY A 43 4.49 -16.15 -7.27
C GLY A 43 3.04 -16.22 -7.79
N THR A 44 2.06 -15.67 -7.07
CA THR A 44 0.65 -15.62 -7.51
C THR A 44 0.34 -14.43 -8.43
N SER A 45 1.27 -13.47 -8.59
CA SER A 45 1.18 -12.32 -9.49
C SER A 45 2.35 -12.33 -10.46
N PHE A 46 2.11 -11.92 -11.70
CA PHE A 46 3.12 -11.68 -12.72
C PHE A 46 3.56 -10.21 -12.80
N ASP A 47 2.95 -9.32 -12.02
CA ASP A 47 3.42 -7.95 -11.83
C ASP A 47 4.62 -7.96 -10.86
N ARG A 48 5.80 -8.30 -11.40
CA ARG A 48 7.06 -8.45 -10.69
C ARG A 48 8.17 -7.75 -11.47
N PRO A 49 9.01 -6.92 -10.83
CA PRO A 49 9.99 -6.09 -11.52
C PRO A 49 10.99 -6.90 -12.37
N ALA A 50 11.54 -8.01 -11.84
CA ALA A 50 12.49 -8.82 -12.58
C ALA A 50 11.81 -9.61 -13.71
N PHE A 51 10.58 -10.10 -13.47
CA PHE A 51 9.79 -10.74 -14.52
C PHE A 51 9.48 -9.77 -15.67
N ASN A 52 9.03 -8.56 -15.37
CA ASN A 52 8.74 -7.55 -16.40
C ASN A 52 10.00 -7.21 -17.22
N LYS A 53 11.16 -7.09 -16.57
CA LYS A 53 12.43 -6.88 -17.25
C LYS A 53 12.79 -8.07 -18.20
N MET A 54 12.50 -9.30 -17.78
CA MET A 54 12.69 -10.47 -18.64
C MET A 54 11.81 -10.38 -19.89
N ILE A 55 10.55 -9.97 -19.73
CA ILE A 55 9.64 -9.76 -20.87
C ILE A 55 10.17 -8.68 -21.81
N ASP A 56 10.63 -7.54 -21.27
CA ASP A 56 11.26 -6.48 -22.09
C ASP A 56 12.48 -6.98 -22.88
N ASP A 57 13.32 -7.82 -22.27
CA ASP A 57 14.51 -8.39 -22.93
C ASP A 57 14.13 -9.45 -23.99
N ILE A 58 13.00 -10.16 -23.81
CA ILE A 58 12.40 -11.02 -24.85
C ILE A 58 11.94 -10.19 -26.04
N GLU A 59 11.14 -9.15 -25.79
CA GLU A 59 10.64 -8.26 -26.84
C GLU A 59 11.75 -7.57 -27.64
N GLN A 60 12.89 -7.30 -26.98
CA GLN A 60 14.09 -6.76 -27.63
C GLN A 60 14.91 -7.82 -28.37
N GLY A 61 14.50 -9.09 -28.35
CA GLY A 61 15.22 -10.18 -28.98
C GLY A 61 16.57 -10.54 -28.35
N LYS A 62 16.82 -10.11 -27.10
CA LYS A 62 18.08 -10.37 -26.38
C LYS A 62 18.16 -11.82 -25.88
N ILE A 63 17.01 -12.41 -25.54
CA ILE A 63 16.90 -13.77 -25.02
C ILE A 63 15.88 -14.56 -25.84
N ASN A 64 16.22 -15.81 -26.14
CA ASN A 64 15.40 -16.77 -26.87
C ASN A 64 15.13 -18.05 -26.07
N MET A 65 15.54 -18.08 -24.81
CA MET A 65 15.31 -19.21 -23.90
C MET A 65 15.12 -18.72 -22.48
N VAL A 66 14.13 -19.28 -21.79
CA VAL A 66 13.86 -19.06 -20.36
C VAL A 66 13.96 -20.40 -19.64
N ILE A 67 14.77 -20.46 -18.57
CA ILE A 67 14.95 -21.68 -17.77
C ILE A 67 14.56 -21.39 -16.34
N THR A 68 13.72 -22.26 -15.76
CA THR A 68 13.34 -22.21 -14.34
C THR A 68 13.59 -23.56 -13.67
N LYS A 69 13.70 -23.57 -12.35
CA LYS A 69 13.83 -24.80 -11.56
C LYS A 69 12.60 -25.71 -11.76
N ASP A 70 11.42 -25.13 -11.63
CA ASP A 70 10.12 -25.79 -11.79
C ASP A 70 9.09 -24.76 -12.29
N LEU A 71 7.94 -25.21 -12.78
CA LEU A 71 6.88 -24.35 -13.32
C LEU A 71 6.33 -23.35 -12.30
N SER A 72 6.38 -23.69 -11.01
CA SER A 72 5.89 -22.78 -9.95
C SER A 72 6.76 -21.53 -9.80
N ARG A 73 8.00 -21.55 -10.34
CA ARG A 73 8.91 -20.38 -10.38
C ARG A 73 8.53 -19.39 -11.46
N LEU A 74 8.04 -19.89 -12.60
CA LEU A 74 7.44 -19.00 -13.59
C LEU A 74 6.22 -18.30 -12.99
N GLY A 75 5.27 -19.05 -12.43
CA GLY A 75 4.11 -18.50 -11.74
C GLY A 75 3.20 -19.58 -11.15
N ARG A 76 2.42 -19.19 -10.13
CA ARG A 76 1.42 -20.06 -9.48
C ARG A 76 -0.01 -19.82 -9.97
N ASN A 77 -0.20 -18.91 -10.91
CA ASN A 77 -1.48 -18.66 -11.57
C ASN A 77 -1.49 -19.44 -12.87
N TYR A 78 -2.26 -20.55 -12.93
CA TYR A 78 -2.27 -21.45 -14.07
C TYR A 78 -2.68 -20.78 -15.38
N VAL A 79 -3.63 -19.82 -15.35
CA VAL A 79 -4.07 -19.10 -16.55
C VAL A 79 -2.94 -18.27 -17.16
N GLN A 80 -2.23 -17.52 -16.31
CA GLN A 80 -1.12 -16.69 -16.77
C GLN A 80 0.12 -17.52 -17.12
N SER A 81 0.43 -18.57 -16.35
CA SER A 81 1.55 -19.46 -16.68
C SER A 81 1.30 -20.18 -18.01
N GLY A 82 0.08 -20.68 -18.23
CA GLY A 82 -0.34 -21.28 -19.50
C GLY A 82 -0.22 -20.28 -20.67
N TYR A 83 -0.72 -19.05 -20.48
CA TYR A 83 -0.57 -18.01 -21.51
C TYR A 83 0.89 -17.79 -21.90
N TYR A 84 1.80 -17.70 -20.93
CA TYR A 84 3.22 -17.51 -21.26
C TYR A 84 3.85 -18.74 -21.92
N THR A 85 3.55 -19.95 -21.44
CA THR A 85 4.17 -21.17 -21.97
C THR A 85 3.57 -21.63 -23.30
N GLU A 86 2.28 -21.42 -23.53
CA GLU A 86 1.54 -21.94 -24.68
C GLU A 86 1.33 -20.89 -25.80
N THR A 87 1.38 -19.59 -25.43
CA THR A 87 1.10 -18.51 -26.39
C THR A 87 2.30 -17.56 -26.50
N TYR A 88 2.63 -16.84 -25.41
CA TYR A 88 3.58 -15.73 -25.48
C TYR A 88 5.00 -16.16 -25.87
N PHE A 89 5.56 -17.19 -25.21
CA PHE A 89 6.91 -17.66 -25.51
C PHE A 89 7.01 -18.26 -26.95
N PRO A 90 6.09 -19.10 -27.39
CA PRO A 90 6.08 -19.58 -28.79
C PRO A 90 5.97 -18.45 -29.83
N GLU A 91 5.08 -17.46 -29.62
CA GLU A 91 4.91 -16.31 -30.50
C GLU A 91 6.21 -15.47 -30.66
N HIS A 92 7.04 -15.43 -29.59
CA HIS A 92 8.32 -14.73 -29.60
C HIS A 92 9.53 -15.65 -29.91
N ASN A 93 9.30 -16.89 -30.33
CA ASN A 93 10.33 -17.91 -30.55
C ASN A 93 11.23 -18.15 -29.33
N VAL A 94 10.65 -18.12 -28.13
CA VAL A 94 11.35 -18.36 -26.88
C VAL A 94 11.08 -19.77 -26.38
N ARG A 95 12.15 -20.58 -26.25
CA ARG A 95 12.09 -21.91 -25.62
C ARG A 95 11.96 -21.77 -24.12
N TYR A 96 11.03 -22.51 -23.51
CA TYR A 96 10.88 -22.58 -22.07
C TYR A 96 11.24 -23.94 -21.52
N ILE A 97 12.05 -23.97 -20.44
CA ILE A 97 12.48 -25.20 -19.76
C ILE A 97 12.18 -25.08 -18.26
N ALA A 98 11.48 -26.08 -17.69
CA ALA A 98 11.34 -26.28 -16.26
C ALA A 98 12.01 -27.60 -15.85
N ILE A 99 13.19 -27.51 -15.22
CA ILE A 99 14.11 -28.65 -15.05
C ILE A 99 13.47 -29.78 -14.26
N LEU A 100 12.97 -29.50 -13.05
CA LEU A 100 12.41 -30.55 -12.17
C LEU A 100 11.06 -31.08 -12.64
N ASP A 101 10.38 -30.34 -13.51
CA ASP A 101 9.11 -30.77 -14.09
C ASP A 101 9.30 -31.52 -15.40
N ASN A 102 10.54 -31.58 -15.92
CA ASN A 102 10.88 -32.15 -17.24
C ASN A 102 10.01 -31.55 -18.35
N ILE A 103 9.75 -30.24 -18.27
CA ILE A 103 9.04 -29.47 -19.30
C ILE A 103 10.09 -28.82 -20.20
N ASP A 104 9.93 -28.98 -21.52
CA ASP A 104 10.76 -28.35 -22.54
C ASP A 104 9.89 -28.08 -23.76
N THR A 105 9.60 -26.82 -24.04
CA THR A 105 8.69 -26.45 -25.14
C THR A 105 9.26 -26.69 -26.53
N ALA A 106 10.58 -26.99 -26.66
CA ALA A 106 11.18 -27.39 -27.94
C ALA A 106 11.05 -28.89 -28.22
N LEU A 107 10.65 -29.67 -27.21
CA LEU A 107 10.47 -31.12 -27.35
C LEU A 107 8.97 -31.44 -27.33
N ASP A 108 8.51 -32.17 -28.30
CA ASP A 108 7.15 -32.73 -28.31
C ASP A 108 7.11 -33.91 -27.30
N SER A 109 6.87 -33.63 -26.05
CA SER A 109 6.90 -34.61 -24.97
C SER A 109 5.57 -34.63 -24.19
N ALA A 110 5.16 -35.83 -23.75
CA ALA A 110 3.97 -35.99 -22.90
C ALA A 110 4.01 -35.13 -21.61
N ASN A 111 5.19 -34.70 -21.18
CA ASN A 111 5.32 -33.79 -20.00
C ASN A 111 4.84 -32.38 -20.33
N ASN A 112 4.91 -31.90 -21.58
CA ASN A 112 4.37 -30.63 -21.99
C ASN A 112 2.84 -30.63 -21.89
N ASP A 113 2.18 -31.72 -22.25
CA ASP A 113 0.73 -31.89 -22.14
C ASP A 113 0.23 -31.92 -20.70
N ILE A 114 1.11 -32.33 -19.77
CA ILE A 114 0.82 -32.37 -18.33
C ILE A 114 1.08 -31.02 -17.64
N ALA A 115 1.80 -30.08 -18.28
CA ALA A 115 2.14 -28.80 -17.70
C ALA A 115 0.92 -27.98 -17.18
N PRO A 116 -0.23 -27.88 -17.89
CA PRO A 116 -1.43 -27.23 -17.40
C PRO A 116 -1.95 -27.87 -16.11
N PHE A 117 -1.94 -29.19 -16.01
CA PHE A 117 -2.37 -29.92 -14.81
C PHE A 117 -1.45 -29.66 -13.62
N LYS A 118 -0.13 -29.60 -13.80
CA LYS A 118 0.82 -29.22 -12.76
C LYS A 118 0.56 -27.79 -12.27
N SER A 119 0.27 -26.87 -13.18
CA SER A 119 -0.10 -25.49 -12.82
C SER A 119 -1.38 -25.41 -11.98
N ILE A 120 -2.42 -26.19 -12.36
CA ILE A 120 -3.67 -26.30 -11.58
C ILE A 120 -3.40 -26.87 -10.18
N LEU A 121 -2.61 -27.94 -10.08
CA LEU A 121 -2.25 -28.52 -8.79
C LEU A 121 -1.49 -27.54 -7.89
N ASN A 122 -0.54 -26.76 -8.45
CA ASN A 122 0.17 -25.72 -7.72
C ASN A 122 -0.77 -24.63 -7.19
N GLU A 123 -1.76 -24.22 -7.99
CA GLU A 123 -2.78 -23.27 -7.55
C GLU A 123 -3.68 -23.87 -6.45
N MET A 124 -4.11 -25.11 -6.61
CA MET A 124 -4.91 -25.82 -5.60
C MET A 124 -4.16 -25.93 -4.28
N TYR A 125 -2.86 -26.26 -4.31
CA TYR A 125 -2.02 -26.29 -3.11
C TYR A 125 -1.92 -24.94 -2.42
N ALA A 126 -1.70 -23.85 -3.18
CA ALA A 126 -1.66 -22.49 -2.63
C ALA A 126 -3.01 -22.10 -1.98
N LYS A 127 -4.13 -22.46 -2.62
CA LYS A 127 -5.48 -22.24 -2.10
C LYS A 127 -5.76 -23.02 -0.82
N ASP A 128 -5.36 -24.30 -0.78
CA ASP A 128 -5.53 -25.18 0.39
C ASP A 128 -4.67 -24.66 1.57
N THR A 129 -3.41 -24.32 1.32
CA THR A 129 -2.52 -23.73 2.32
C THR A 129 -3.13 -22.43 2.88
N SER A 130 -3.66 -21.56 2.02
CA SER A 130 -4.34 -20.33 2.45
C SER A 130 -5.56 -20.61 3.32
N LYS A 131 -6.36 -21.63 2.98
CA LYS A 131 -7.52 -22.06 3.79
C LYS A 131 -7.06 -22.55 5.17
N LYS A 132 -6.04 -23.42 5.24
CA LYS A 132 -5.47 -23.94 6.49
C LYS A 132 -4.95 -22.82 7.40
N ILE A 133 -4.18 -21.86 6.84
CA ILE A 133 -3.70 -20.69 7.59
C ILE A 133 -4.87 -19.87 8.13
N ASN A 134 -5.89 -19.58 7.30
CA ASN A 134 -7.05 -18.80 7.72
C ASN A 134 -7.85 -19.53 8.81
N SER A 135 -7.99 -20.86 8.75
CA SER A 135 -8.65 -21.65 9.78
C SER A 135 -7.92 -21.54 11.12
N VAL A 136 -6.59 -21.70 11.12
CA VAL A 136 -5.76 -21.53 12.34
C VAL A 136 -5.87 -20.11 12.90
N LEU A 137 -5.80 -19.09 12.04
CA LEU A 137 -5.95 -17.69 12.47
C LEU A 137 -7.35 -17.42 13.04
N GLN A 138 -8.38 -18.04 12.48
CA GLN A 138 -9.75 -17.90 12.99
C GLN A 138 -9.91 -18.59 14.34
N SER A 139 -9.37 -19.81 14.51
CA SER A 139 -9.33 -20.48 15.80
C SER A 139 -8.65 -19.64 16.88
N LYS A 140 -7.48 -19.08 16.56
CA LYS A 140 -6.75 -18.20 17.47
C LYS A 140 -7.54 -16.94 17.86
N ARG A 141 -8.25 -16.32 16.89
CA ARG A 141 -9.13 -15.17 17.18
C ARG A 141 -10.26 -15.56 18.11
N ASN A 142 -10.90 -16.71 17.87
CA ASN A 142 -12.00 -17.22 18.71
C ASN A 142 -11.53 -17.49 20.14
N ASN A 143 -10.27 -17.90 20.31
CA ASN A 143 -9.64 -18.08 21.62
C ASN A 143 -9.16 -16.75 22.25
N GLY A 144 -9.43 -15.61 21.63
CA GLY A 144 -9.00 -14.30 22.14
C GLY A 144 -7.51 -14.00 22.00
N GLU A 145 -6.73 -14.84 21.31
CA GLU A 145 -5.32 -14.61 21.05
C GLU A 145 -5.12 -13.35 20.19
N TYR A 146 -4.37 -12.36 20.70
CA TYR A 146 -4.17 -11.12 19.97
C TYR A 146 -3.11 -11.24 18.87
N LEU A 147 -3.54 -11.29 17.62
CA LEU A 147 -2.67 -11.52 16.45
C LEU A 147 -1.98 -10.27 15.92
N GLY A 148 -2.46 -9.09 16.29
CA GLY A 148 -1.92 -7.81 15.82
C GLY A 148 -0.64 -7.37 16.55
N THR A 149 -0.17 -6.18 16.19
CA THR A 149 0.85 -5.47 16.98
C THR A 149 0.20 -4.87 18.20
N ALA A 150 0.86 -4.95 19.36
CA ALA A 150 0.34 -4.38 20.61
C ALA A 150 -0.08 -2.91 20.41
N PRO A 151 -1.30 -2.55 20.84
CA PRO A 151 -1.75 -1.16 20.81
C PRO A 151 -0.98 -0.32 21.84
N TYR A 152 -1.02 1.00 21.69
CA TYR A 152 -0.42 1.92 22.66
C TYR A 152 -1.06 1.72 24.04
N GLY A 153 -0.26 1.64 25.10
CA GLY A 153 -0.70 1.26 26.45
C GLY A 153 -0.48 -0.22 26.79
N TYR A 154 -0.21 -1.05 25.78
CA TYR A 154 0.09 -2.47 25.97
C TYR A 154 1.38 -2.86 25.26
N LYS A 155 2.00 -3.94 25.73
CA LYS A 155 3.11 -4.65 25.09
C LYS A 155 2.78 -6.15 25.00
N LYS A 156 3.48 -6.85 24.13
CA LYS A 156 3.37 -8.31 24.04
C LYS A 156 4.06 -8.93 25.24
N ASP A 157 3.42 -9.96 25.79
CA ASP A 157 4.03 -10.79 26.81
C ASP A 157 5.24 -11.54 26.22
N PRO A 158 6.43 -11.49 26.86
CA PRO A 158 7.60 -12.23 26.41
C PRO A 158 7.40 -13.75 26.35
N GLU A 159 6.61 -14.32 27.27
CA GLU A 159 6.35 -15.75 27.34
C GLU A 159 5.23 -16.17 26.37
N ASN A 160 4.25 -15.32 26.14
CA ASN A 160 3.14 -15.56 25.21
C ASN A 160 2.89 -14.38 24.27
N LYS A 161 3.48 -14.45 23.08
CA LYS A 161 3.34 -13.39 22.04
C LYS A 161 1.90 -13.07 21.62
N TYR A 162 0.92 -13.83 22.02
CA TYR A 162 -0.50 -13.61 21.72
C TYR A 162 -1.26 -12.96 22.90
N HIS A 163 -0.62 -12.82 24.04
CA HIS A 163 -1.16 -12.14 25.21
C HIS A 163 -0.67 -10.69 25.28
N LEU A 164 -1.51 -9.80 25.82
CA LEU A 164 -1.18 -8.40 26.05
C LEU A 164 -0.97 -8.16 27.53
N ILE A 165 0.12 -7.49 27.90
CA ILE A 165 0.39 -7.01 29.24
C ILE A 165 0.49 -5.50 29.25
N ILE A 166 0.13 -4.85 30.36
CA ILE A 166 0.18 -3.41 30.49
C ILE A 166 1.60 -2.88 30.33
N ASP A 167 1.75 -1.79 29.58
CA ASP A 167 2.94 -0.96 29.54
C ASP A 167 2.64 0.29 30.35
N GLU A 168 3.09 0.34 31.60
CA GLU A 168 2.72 1.35 32.59
C GLU A 168 2.90 2.79 32.10
N GLU A 169 4.02 3.09 31.43
CA GLU A 169 4.29 4.43 30.92
C GLU A 169 3.25 4.86 29.90
N ALA A 170 2.98 4.02 28.92
CA ALA A 170 2.01 4.29 27.87
C ALA A 170 0.55 4.20 28.38
N ALA A 171 0.27 3.29 29.33
CA ALA A 171 -1.03 3.13 29.95
C ALA A 171 -1.45 4.38 30.77
N ASN A 172 -0.52 5.00 31.47
CA ASN A 172 -0.77 6.26 32.18
C ASN A 172 -1.20 7.39 31.23
N VAL A 173 -0.64 7.42 30.02
CA VAL A 173 -1.06 8.39 29.00
C VAL A 173 -2.48 8.07 28.49
N VAL A 174 -2.83 6.79 28.34
CA VAL A 174 -4.20 6.38 27.96
C VAL A 174 -5.19 6.80 29.06
N LYS A 175 -4.89 6.52 30.32
CA LYS A 175 -5.71 6.96 31.48
C LYS A 175 -5.92 8.47 31.49
N LEU A 176 -4.84 9.25 31.29
CA LEU A 176 -4.88 10.71 31.20
C LEU A 176 -5.78 11.22 30.07
N ILE A 177 -5.76 10.54 28.90
CA ILE A 177 -6.61 10.90 27.77
C ILE A 177 -8.10 10.73 28.13
N TYR A 178 -8.46 9.60 28.76
CA TYR A 178 -9.83 9.34 29.19
C TYR A 178 -10.27 10.31 30.30
N GLU A 179 -9.44 10.53 31.32
CA GLU A 179 -9.71 11.49 32.42
C GLU A 179 -10.04 12.88 31.86
N LYS A 180 -9.17 13.42 30.99
CA LYS A 180 -9.40 14.74 30.41
C LYS A 180 -10.64 14.76 29.51
N TYR A 181 -10.89 13.71 28.75
CA TYR A 181 -12.06 13.65 27.87
C TYR A 181 -13.37 13.62 28.67
N LEU A 182 -13.42 12.84 29.75
CA LEU A 182 -14.56 12.75 30.64
C LEU A 182 -14.75 14.03 31.49
N ALA A 183 -13.67 14.80 31.70
CA ALA A 183 -13.71 16.15 32.29
C ALA A 183 -14.17 17.21 31.27
N GLY A 184 -14.58 16.85 30.04
CA GLY A 184 -15.16 17.77 29.05
C GLY A 184 -14.17 18.39 28.07
N PHE A 185 -12.88 18.00 28.09
CA PHE A 185 -11.92 18.49 27.09
C PHE A 185 -12.17 17.88 25.71
N GLY A 186 -12.14 18.71 24.67
CA GLY A 186 -12.24 18.25 23.30
C GLY A 186 -10.98 17.47 22.84
N THR A 187 -11.14 16.55 21.90
CA THR A 187 -10.03 15.70 21.41
C THR A 187 -8.86 16.50 20.83
N MET A 188 -9.10 17.69 20.28
CA MET A 188 -8.05 18.60 19.81
C MET A 188 -7.28 19.22 20.98
N GLN A 189 -8.00 19.66 22.02
CA GLN A 189 -7.39 20.25 23.23
C GLN A 189 -6.50 19.23 23.96
N ILE A 190 -6.93 17.97 24.00
CA ILE A 190 -6.15 16.86 24.56
C ILE A 190 -4.87 16.63 23.73
N ALA A 191 -4.98 16.59 22.41
CA ALA A 191 -3.83 16.44 21.52
C ALA A 191 -2.82 17.60 21.67
N ASP A 192 -3.31 18.85 21.76
CA ASP A 192 -2.49 20.03 22.02
C ASP A 192 -1.79 19.94 23.40
N TYR A 193 -2.50 19.49 24.42
CA TYR A 193 -1.96 19.32 25.78
C TYR A 193 -0.81 18.29 25.81
N LEU A 194 -1.04 17.11 25.21
CA LEU A 194 -0.02 16.03 25.12
C LEU A 194 1.21 16.50 24.35
N SER A 195 1.00 17.23 23.24
CA SER A 195 2.08 17.78 22.42
C SER A 195 2.90 18.84 23.17
N LYS A 196 2.24 19.74 23.92
CA LYS A 196 2.91 20.75 24.78
C LYS A 196 3.74 20.10 25.89
N LYS A 197 3.25 18.99 26.44
CA LYS A 197 3.97 18.20 27.46
C LYS A 197 5.08 17.33 26.83
N LYS A 198 5.30 17.39 25.50
CA LYS A 198 6.28 16.61 24.76
C LYS A 198 6.16 15.10 24.99
N ILE A 199 4.95 14.60 25.25
CA ILE A 199 4.68 13.18 25.41
C ILE A 199 4.83 12.51 24.03
N PRO A 200 5.64 11.43 23.91
CA PRO A 200 5.86 10.75 22.62
C PRO A 200 4.55 10.24 22.04
N ILE A 201 4.38 10.39 20.72
CA ILE A 201 3.24 9.80 20.03
C ILE A 201 3.41 8.28 19.93
N PRO A 202 2.32 7.49 19.76
CA PRO A 202 2.37 6.04 19.73
C PRO A 202 3.37 5.45 18.70
N SER A 203 3.56 6.10 17.55
CA SER A 203 4.51 5.65 16.54
C SER A 203 5.97 5.80 16.96
N ASP A 204 6.30 6.88 17.67
CA ASP A 204 7.65 7.17 18.12
C ASP A 204 7.97 6.35 19.38
N TYR A 205 7.01 6.23 20.27
CA TYR A 205 7.12 5.43 21.49
C TYR A 205 7.43 3.95 21.16
N ASN A 206 6.69 3.35 20.24
CA ASN A 206 6.87 1.96 19.84
C ASN A 206 8.12 1.73 18.97
N LYS A 207 9.00 2.73 18.80
CA LYS A 207 10.23 2.65 17.99
C LYS A 207 10.02 1.96 16.64
N ARG A 208 8.85 2.14 16.04
CA ARG A 208 8.56 1.59 14.71
C ARG A 208 9.40 2.34 13.68
N LYS A 209 10.63 1.88 13.50
CA LYS A 209 11.50 2.21 12.38
C LYS A 209 10.86 1.73 11.06
N ARG A 210 9.81 2.37 10.62
CA ARG A 210 9.57 2.46 9.19
C ARG A 210 10.30 3.72 8.76
N GLY A 211 11.26 3.61 7.83
CA GLY A 211 12.12 4.68 7.35
C GLY A 211 11.41 5.89 6.70
N THR A 212 10.15 6.12 7.01
CA THR A 212 9.35 7.28 6.68
C THR A 212 9.34 8.23 7.87
N LYS A 213 9.93 9.42 7.71
CA LYS A 213 9.77 10.53 8.65
C LYS A 213 8.29 10.67 9.00
N SER A 214 7.96 10.68 10.31
CA SER A 214 6.59 10.89 10.77
C SER A 214 6.03 12.14 10.13
N LEU A 215 4.89 12.02 9.43
CA LEU A 215 4.17 13.16 8.85
C LEU A 215 3.60 14.10 9.92
N THR A 216 3.69 13.72 11.19
CA THR A 216 3.12 14.42 12.34
C THR A 216 4.13 15.24 13.13
N TYR A 217 5.40 15.21 12.75
CA TYR A 217 6.49 15.92 13.46
C TYR A 217 6.59 15.55 14.96
N GLY A 218 6.19 14.33 15.35
CA GLY A 218 6.14 13.91 16.75
C GLY A 218 4.99 14.55 17.56
N LEU A 219 4.05 15.21 16.91
CA LEU A 219 2.92 15.89 17.56
C LEU A 219 1.66 15.02 17.55
N TRP A 220 0.93 15.04 18.67
CA TRP A 220 -0.34 14.35 18.80
C TRP A 220 -1.39 14.91 17.85
N GLN A 221 -2.19 14.02 17.26
CA GLN A 221 -3.32 14.38 16.41
C GLN A 221 -4.65 14.08 17.10
N GLN A 222 -5.66 14.88 16.81
CA GLN A 222 -7.03 14.64 17.21
C GLN A 222 -7.52 13.24 16.82
N SER A 223 -7.16 12.77 15.62
CA SER A 223 -7.51 11.43 15.13
C SER A 223 -6.91 10.31 15.97
N THR A 224 -5.68 10.48 16.48
CA THR A 224 -5.02 9.51 17.35
C THR A 224 -5.70 9.44 18.71
N VAL A 225 -6.03 10.61 19.30
CA VAL A 225 -6.80 10.68 20.55
C VAL A 225 -8.16 10.03 20.38
N ARG A 226 -8.89 10.36 19.29
CA ARG A 226 -10.19 9.76 19.00
C ARG A 226 -10.10 8.24 18.80
N PHE A 227 -9.06 7.76 18.12
CA PHE A 227 -8.82 6.33 17.94
C PHE A 227 -8.63 5.61 19.29
N ILE A 228 -7.87 6.20 20.23
CA ILE A 228 -7.68 5.66 21.57
C ILE A 228 -9.03 5.62 22.32
N LEU A 229 -9.78 6.71 22.33
CA LEU A 229 -11.07 6.80 23.01
C LEU A 229 -12.16 5.86 22.45
N SER A 230 -12.04 5.43 21.18
CA SER A 230 -13.01 4.54 20.52
C SER A 230 -12.55 3.08 20.46
N ASN A 231 -11.41 2.75 21.03
CA ASN A 231 -10.85 1.39 20.95
C ASN A 231 -11.17 0.59 22.21
N GLU A 232 -12.10 -0.35 22.09
CA GLU A 232 -12.60 -1.18 23.19
C GLU A 232 -11.53 -2.11 23.79
N ILE A 233 -10.36 -2.22 23.16
CA ILE A 233 -9.25 -3.04 23.67
C ILE A 233 -8.79 -2.60 25.07
N TYR A 234 -8.97 -1.32 25.40
CA TYR A 234 -8.59 -0.77 26.71
C TYR A 234 -9.46 -1.27 27.88
N THR A 235 -10.59 -1.93 27.57
CA THR A 235 -11.48 -2.55 28.57
C THR A 235 -11.18 -4.04 28.81
N GLY A 236 -10.07 -4.56 28.30
CA GLY A 236 -9.74 -5.99 28.37
C GLY A 236 -10.38 -6.85 27.28
N THR A 237 -11.07 -6.25 26.31
CA THR A 237 -11.77 -6.95 25.23
C THR A 237 -10.95 -6.97 23.95
N VAL A 238 -10.71 -8.15 23.42
CA VAL A 238 -10.02 -8.34 22.13
C VAL A 238 -11.04 -8.35 21.00
N ILE A 239 -10.91 -7.42 20.02
CA ILE A 239 -11.77 -7.37 18.84
C ILE A 239 -10.91 -7.52 17.59
N GLN A 240 -11.17 -8.58 16.82
CA GLN A 240 -10.41 -8.93 15.63
C GLN A 240 -11.34 -9.33 14.48
N GLY A 241 -10.77 -9.62 13.31
CA GLY A 241 -11.57 -10.07 12.17
C GLY A 241 -12.34 -8.96 11.45
N LYS A 242 -12.05 -7.67 11.71
CA LYS A 242 -12.75 -6.51 11.11
C LYS A 242 -12.64 -6.43 9.59
N ARG A 243 -11.70 -7.15 8.98
CA ARG A 243 -11.46 -7.16 7.53
C ARG A 243 -11.12 -8.55 7.04
N LYS A 244 -11.57 -8.87 5.81
CA LYS A 244 -11.29 -10.13 5.13
C LYS A 244 -10.69 -9.85 3.75
N LYS A 245 -9.73 -10.65 3.31
CA LYS A 245 -9.26 -10.63 1.91
C LYS A 245 -10.38 -11.12 0.99
N VAL A 246 -10.53 -10.48 -0.17
CA VAL A 246 -11.51 -10.90 -1.20
C VAL A 246 -11.19 -12.31 -1.70
N SER A 247 -9.92 -12.61 -1.94
CA SER A 247 -9.44 -13.93 -2.32
C SER A 247 -7.97 -14.08 -1.94
N PHE A 248 -7.44 -15.32 -1.99
CA PHE A 248 -6.03 -15.59 -1.73
C PHE A 248 -5.11 -14.93 -2.79
N LYS A 249 -5.60 -14.69 -4.01
CA LYS A 249 -4.88 -14.00 -5.11
C LYS A 249 -4.93 -12.47 -5.00
N SER A 250 -5.95 -11.91 -4.31
CA SER A 250 -6.19 -10.47 -4.27
C SER A 250 -5.44 -9.79 -3.12
N LYS A 251 -4.90 -8.60 -3.37
CA LYS A 251 -4.39 -7.69 -2.32
C LYS A 251 -5.52 -6.88 -1.65
N LYS A 252 -6.75 -6.93 -2.21
CA LYS A 252 -7.89 -6.13 -1.74
C LYS A 252 -8.53 -6.74 -0.50
N PHE A 253 -8.83 -5.88 0.47
CA PHE A 253 -9.59 -6.22 1.68
C PHE A 253 -10.98 -5.60 1.62
N ILE A 254 -11.96 -6.30 2.17
CA ILE A 254 -13.30 -5.78 2.46
C ILE A 254 -13.46 -5.65 3.96
N ASN A 255 -14.16 -4.59 4.41
CA ASN A 255 -14.55 -4.44 5.80
C ASN A 255 -15.76 -5.33 6.06
N LEU A 256 -15.75 -6.02 7.17
CA LEU A 256 -16.88 -6.81 7.64
C LEU A 256 -17.77 -5.94 8.54
N PRO A 257 -19.08 -6.19 8.56
CA PRO A 257 -20.00 -5.58 9.53
C PRO A 257 -19.61 -5.98 10.96
N GLU A 258 -20.05 -5.21 11.94
CA GLU A 258 -19.65 -5.43 13.35
C GLU A 258 -20.13 -6.78 13.90
N GLU A 259 -21.20 -7.31 13.36
CA GLU A 259 -21.79 -8.62 13.72
C GLU A 259 -20.84 -9.79 13.40
N ASP A 260 -20.01 -9.65 12.37
CA ASP A 260 -19.03 -10.65 11.94
C ASP A 260 -17.66 -10.52 12.66
N TRP A 261 -17.50 -9.53 13.52
CA TRP A 261 -16.24 -9.36 14.24
C TRP A 261 -16.12 -10.40 15.37
N VAL A 262 -14.92 -10.92 15.55
CA VAL A 262 -14.64 -11.78 16.69
C VAL A 262 -14.32 -10.90 17.89
N LYS A 263 -15.19 -10.97 18.91
CA LYS A 263 -15.10 -10.20 20.14
C LYS A 263 -14.99 -11.16 21.33
N VAL A 264 -13.88 -11.07 22.07
CA VAL A 264 -13.63 -11.93 23.25
C VAL A 264 -13.27 -11.03 24.44
N GLU A 265 -14.03 -11.14 25.50
CA GLU A 265 -13.87 -10.31 26.70
C GLU A 265 -12.86 -10.91 27.68
N ASN A 266 -12.30 -10.07 28.57
CA ASN A 266 -11.42 -10.43 29.69
C ASN A 266 -10.17 -11.21 29.25
N MET A 267 -9.60 -10.85 28.08
CA MET A 267 -8.42 -11.53 27.55
C MET A 267 -7.09 -10.93 28.02
N HIS A 268 -7.13 -9.77 28.64
CA HIS A 268 -5.98 -9.08 29.23
C HIS A 268 -6.47 -8.06 30.25
N GLU A 269 -5.56 -7.57 31.09
CA GLU A 269 -5.87 -6.59 32.10
C GLU A 269 -6.36 -5.27 31.47
N ALA A 270 -7.47 -4.74 31.98
CA ALA A 270 -8.07 -3.50 31.48
C ALA A 270 -7.31 -2.27 31.99
N ILE A 271 -7.01 -1.31 31.11
CA ILE A 271 -6.48 0.00 31.47
C ILE A 271 -7.61 0.94 31.90
N ILE A 272 -8.79 0.80 31.28
CA ILE A 272 -9.97 1.66 31.48
C ILE A 272 -11.16 0.79 31.86
N SER A 273 -11.99 1.26 32.79
CA SER A 273 -13.23 0.59 33.15
C SER A 273 -14.22 0.55 31.97
N LYS A 274 -15.06 -0.50 31.91
CA LYS A 274 -16.14 -0.56 30.90
C LYS A 274 -17.08 0.64 31.00
N GLU A 275 -17.34 1.14 32.21
CA GLU A 275 -18.21 2.30 32.48
C GLU A 275 -17.64 3.57 31.87
N ASP A 276 -16.36 3.87 32.08
CA ASP A 276 -15.71 5.07 31.55
C ASP A 276 -15.58 5.00 30.02
N PHE A 277 -15.34 3.81 29.48
CA PHE A 277 -15.35 3.61 28.03
C PHE A 277 -16.72 3.91 27.42
N GLU A 278 -17.80 3.36 27.98
CA GLU A 278 -19.17 3.61 27.50
C GLU A 278 -19.58 5.08 27.65
N ARG A 279 -19.17 5.75 28.75
CA ARG A 279 -19.39 7.20 28.93
C ARG A 279 -18.67 7.98 27.82
N ALA A 280 -17.41 7.68 27.56
CA ALA A 280 -16.63 8.34 26.51
C ALA A 280 -17.24 8.08 25.11
N LYS A 281 -17.68 6.86 24.83
CA LYS A 281 -18.33 6.47 23.59
C LYS A 281 -19.62 7.23 23.33
N LYS A 282 -20.48 7.37 24.34
CA LYS A 282 -21.73 8.19 24.25
C LYS A 282 -21.43 9.63 23.87
N VAL A 283 -20.41 10.26 24.46
CA VAL A 283 -20.00 11.62 24.11
C VAL A 283 -19.46 11.70 22.68
N ILE A 284 -18.65 10.71 22.23
CA ILE A 284 -18.15 10.65 20.86
C ILE A 284 -19.30 10.53 19.86
N ASP A 285 -20.29 9.66 20.13
CA ASP A 285 -21.40 9.41 19.25
C ASP A 285 -22.34 10.61 19.15
N ALA A 286 -22.58 11.30 20.27
CA ALA A 286 -23.33 12.55 20.30
C ALA A 286 -22.66 13.69 19.50
N THR A 287 -21.32 13.65 19.36
CA THR A 287 -20.56 14.66 18.61
C THR A 287 -20.32 14.28 17.14
N LYS A 288 -20.83 13.13 16.65
CA LYS A 288 -20.82 12.77 15.25
C LYS A 288 -21.77 13.69 14.48
N GLY A 289 -21.27 14.84 14.02
CA GLY A 289 -22.01 15.73 13.11
C GLY A 289 -22.29 15.08 11.77
N SER A 290 -23.34 15.54 11.08
CA SER A 290 -23.65 15.15 9.70
C SER A 290 -22.41 15.29 8.83
N ARG A 291 -22.15 14.31 7.96
CA ARG A 291 -21.12 14.43 6.94
C ARG A 291 -21.45 15.63 6.08
N VAL A 292 -20.62 16.66 6.14
CA VAL A 292 -20.69 17.80 5.21
C VAL A 292 -20.49 17.24 3.80
N VAL A 293 -21.38 17.60 2.87
CA VAL A 293 -21.26 17.27 1.45
C VAL A 293 -19.87 17.69 0.99
N GLN A 294 -19.10 16.74 0.49
CA GLN A 294 -17.78 17.05 -0.06
C GLN A 294 -17.98 17.70 -1.43
N ASN A 295 -17.71 18.99 -1.50
CA ASN A 295 -17.60 19.66 -2.80
C ASN A 295 -16.42 19.06 -3.58
N ASP A 296 -16.65 18.82 -4.87
CA ASP A 296 -15.65 18.29 -5.77
C ASP A 296 -14.95 19.48 -6.44
N TYR A 297 -13.75 19.79 -5.98
CA TYR A 297 -12.91 20.87 -6.50
C TYR A 297 -11.84 20.32 -7.44
N LEU A 298 -11.64 20.97 -8.59
CA LEU A 298 -10.76 20.50 -9.67
C LEU A 298 -9.34 20.17 -9.19
N PHE A 299 -8.74 20.99 -8.35
CA PHE A 299 -7.36 20.79 -7.85
C PHE A 299 -7.28 20.14 -6.47
N LYS A 300 -8.38 19.55 -6.00
CA LYS A 300 -8.40 18.85 -4.70
C LYS A 300 -7.42 17.68 -4.67
N GLY A 301 -6.55 17.69 -3.67
CA GLY A 301 -5.55 16.61 -3.49
C GLY A 301 -4.27 16.79 -4.33
N LEU A 302 -4.26 17.69 -5.31
CA LEU A 302 -3.10 17.95 -6.16
C LEU A 302 -2.15 18.99 -5.55
N LEU A 303 -2.71 19.99 -4.86
CA LEU A 303 -1.96 21.13 -4.35
C LEU A 303 -1.07 20.79 -3.16
N ARG A 304 0.17 21.29 -3.19
CA ARG A 304 1.17 21.13 -2.11
C ARG A 304 1.64 22.48 -1.62
N CYS A 305 1.83 22.59 -0.32
CA CYS A 305 2.47 23.76 0.26
C CYS A 305 3.94 23.82 -0.16
N TYR A 306 4.39 24.99 -0.60
CA TYR A 306 5.77 25.19 -1.05
C TYR A 306 6.78 24.90 0.06
N ASP A 307 6.54 25.41 1.29
CA ASP A 307 7.48 25.30 2.41
C ASP A 307 7.51 23.89 3.01
N CYS A 308 6.36 23.42 3.50
CA CYS A 308 6.32 22.16 4.23
C CYS A 308 6.01 20.93 3.37
N LYS A 309 5.75 21.10 2.06
CA LYS A 309 5.37 20.05 1.10
C LYS A 309 4.10 19.25 1.50
N GLY A 310 3.38 19.73 2.52
CA GLY A 310 2.10 19.17 2.95
C GLY A 310 0.97 19.48 1.96
N TYR A 311 -0.14 18.77 2.06
CA TYR A 311 -1.30 19.06 1.23
C TYR A 311 -1.94 20.40 1.57
N ILE A 312 -2.45 21.07 0.54
CA ILE A 312 -3.38 22.19 0.67
C ILE A 312 -4.80 21.63 0.78
N GLY A 313 -5.51 21.96 1.82
CA GLY A 313 -6.94 21.64 1.96
C GLY A 313 -7.80 22.77 1.45
N ILE A 314 -8.78 22.46 0.61
CA ILE A 314 -9.78 23.40 0.15
C ILE A 314 -10.95 23.34 1.11
N ARG A 315 -11.39 24.49 1.62
CA ARG A 315 -12.48 24.61 2.59
C ARG A 315 -13.82 24.74 1.88
N SER A 316 -14.90 24.40 2.60
CA SER A 316 -16.24 24.75 2.17
C SER A 316 -16.40 26.29 2.05
N PRO A 317 -17.29 26.78 1.16
CA PRO A 317 -17.54 28.20 1.04
C PRO A 317 -17.87 28.85 2.40
N ASP A 318 -17.38 30.07 2.58
CA ASP A 318 -17.74 30.90 3.72
C ASP A 318 -19.18 31.46 3.55
N LYS A 319 -19.63 32.31 4.48
CA LYS A 319 -20.96 32.95 4.45
C LYS A 319 -21.15 33.85 3.20
N ASN A 320 -20.06 34.28 2.59
CA ASN A 320 -20.06 35.13 1.40
C ASN A 320 -19.83 34.35 0.10
N GLY A 321 -19.76 33.02 0.18
CA GLY A 321 -19.51 32.14 -0.95
C GLY A 321 -18.03 32.00 -1.33
N ASN A 322 -17.10 32.61 -0.61
CA ASN A 322 -15.67 32.53 -0.93
C ASN A 322 -15.09 31.19 -0.49
N ILE A 323 -14.28 30.60 -1.37
CA ILE A 323 -13.61 29.33 -1.15
C ILE A 323 -12.12 29.57 -0.93
N TYR A 324 -11.56 28.99 0.13
CA TYR A 324 -10.16 29.20 0.49
C TYR A 324 -9.37 27.91 0.48
N GLY A 325 -8.18 27.96 -0.14
CA GLY A 325 -7.14 26.97 0.02
C GLY A 325 -6.27 27.29 1.24
N ARG A 326 -5.94 26.26 2.06
CA ARG A 326 -5.10 26.42 3.25
C ARG A 326 -4.15 25.28 3.42
N CYS A 327 -2.90 25.54 3.82
CA CYS A 327 -1.97 24.51 4.23
C CYS A 327 -2.53 23.71 5.40
N GLN A 328 -2.72 22.40 5.21
CA GLN A 328 -3.29 21.52 6.23
C GLN A 328 -2.36 21.36 7.45
N ARG A 329 -1.05 21.38 7.24
CA ARG A 329 -0.07 21.31 8.33
C ARG A 329 -0.12 22.56 9.20
N TYR A 330 -0.15 23.74 8.60
CA TYR A 330 -0.39 24.97 9.34
C TYR A 330 -1.74 24.92 10.07
N GLY A 331 -2.79 24.48 9.38
CA GLY A 331 -4.12 24.37 9.98
C GLY A 331 -4.19 23.48 11.21
N ARG A 332 -3.34 22.45 11.28
CA ARG A 332 -3.30 21.48 12.41
C ARG A 332 -2.25 21.83 13.45
N PHE A 333 -1.08 22.28 13.03
CA PHE A 333 0.12 22.39 13.86
C PHE A 333 0.76 23.78 13.83
N GLY A 334 0.06 24.81 13.34
CA GLY A 334 0.59 26.18 13.27
C GLY A 334 1.01 26.75 14.63
N LYS A 335 0.38 26.28 15.71
CA LYS A 335 0.76 26.64 17.10
C LYS A 335 2.13 26.11 17.54
N PHE A 336 2.73 25.21 16.76
CA PHE A 336 4.01 24.54 17.00
C PHE A 336 5.04 24.89 15.94
N ASP A 337 4.85 25.98 15.20
CA ASP A 337 5.74 26.54 14.19
C ASP A 337 6.15 25.55 13.08
N VAL A 338 5.29 24.57 12.79
CA VAL A 338 5.55 23.56 11.76
C VAL A 338 5.48 24.13 10.35
N CYS A 339 4.72 25.19 10.15
CA CYS A 339 4.57 25.89 8.87
C CYS A 339 3.98 27.28 9.10
N SER A 340 4.26 28.21 8.20
CA SER A 340 3.67 29.56 8.18
C SER A 340 2.25 29.55 7.58
N PRO A 341 1.45 30.62 7.81
CA PRO A 341 0.10 30.72 7.29
C PRO A 341 0.11 30.87 5.75
N HIS A 342 -0.36 29.86 5.05
CA HIS A 342 -0.58 29.88 3.62
C HIS A 342 -2.08 29.74 3.37
N ASN A 343 -2.76 30.87 3.14
CA ASN A 343 -4.17 30.92 2.75
C ASN A 343 -4.27 31.72 1.45
N PHE A 344 -5.12 31.26 0.54
CA PHE A 344 -5.40 31.95 -0.71
C PHE A 344 -6.85 31.72 -1.13
N ASN A 345 -7.39 32.62 -1.95
CA ASN A 345 -8.71 32.43 -2.57
C ASN A 345 -8.60 31.35 -3.65
N TYR A 346 -9.33 30.25 -3.46
CA TYR A 346 -9.26 29.11 -4.36
C TYR A 346 -9.88 29.41 -5.74
N GLN A 347 -10.95 30.22 -5.79
CA GLN A 347 -11.64 30.55 -7.04
C GLN A 347 -10.70 31.33 -7.97
N VAL A 348 -10.04 32.36 -7.43
CA VAL A 348 -9.04 33.14 -8.18
C VAL A 348 -7.87 32.26 -8.65
N PHE A 349 -7.40 31.37 -7.78
CA PHE A 349 -6.35 30.42 -8.11
C PHE A 349 -6.79 29.45 -9.22
N GLU A 350 -8.01 28.94 -9.16
CA GLU A 350 -8.56 28.00 -10.15
C GLU A 350 -8.66 28.66 -11.53
N GLU A 351 -9.15 29.89 -11.60
CA GLU A 351 -9.22 30.68 -12.84
C GLU A 351 -7.82 30.86 -13.44
N GLN A 352 -6.87 31.34 -12.66
CA GLN A 352 -5.49 31.57 -13.12
C GLN A 352 -4.83 30.26 -13.59
N MET A 353 -5.01 29.17 -12.88
CA MET A 353 -4.45 27.85 -13.27
C MET A 353 -5.09 27.30 -14.53
N LEU A 354 -6.40 27.52 -14.73
CA LEU A 354 -7.07 27.12 -15.97
C LEU A 354 -6.56 27.93 -17.18
N GLU A 355 -6.24 29.22 -17.00
CA GLU A 355 -5.62 30.04 -18.06
C GLU A 355 -4.23 29.52 -18.43
N VAL A 356 -3.38 29.25 -17.42
CA VAL A 356 -2.05 28.66 -17.64
C VAL A 356 -2.15 27.29 -18.33
N LEU A 357 -3.07 26.44 -17.92
CA LEU A 357 -3.28 25.15 -18.56
C LEU A 357 -3.76 25.28 -20.02
N LYS A 358 -4.63 26.24 -20.29
CA LYS A 358 -5.07 26.54 -21.69
C LYS A 358 -3.90 27.01 -22.56
N GLU A 359 -3.01 27.84 -22.04
CA GLU A 359 -1.81 28.29 -22.76
C GLU A 359 -0.85 27.11 -23.02
N VAL A 360 -0.57 26.31 -22.01
CA VAL A 360 0.24 25.11 -22.14
C VAL A 360 -0.37 24.13 -23.15
N CYS A 361 -1.68 23.87 -23.08
CA CYS A 361 -2.37 23.03 -24.08
C CYS A 361 -2.27 23.59 -25.51
N LYS A 362 -2.41 24.92 -25.70
CA LYS A 362 -2.23 25.55 -27.02
C LYS A 362 -0.80 25.38 -27.54
N GLU A 363 0.19 25.43 -26.67
CA GLU A 363 1.59 25.25 -27.03
C GLU A 363 1.89 23.79 -27.44
N TYR A 364 1.33 22.81 -26.74
CA TYR A 364 1.49 21.37 -27.04
C TYR A 364 0.57 20.88 -28.17
N THR A 365 -0.50 21.56 -28.51
CA THR A 365 -1.34 21.21 -29.66
C THR A 365 -0.80 21.78 -30.99
N ASN A 366 0.24 22.60 -30.95
CA ASN A 366 0.89 23.12 -32.16
C ASN A 366 1.74 21.99 -32.79
N LYS A 367 1.21 21.39 -33.90
CA LYS A 367 1.76 20.24 -34.60
C LYS A 367 3.26 20.36 -34.95
N LYS A 368 3.73 21.56 -35.28
CA LYS A 368 5.14 21.83 -35.60
C LYS A 368 6.06 21.69 -34.38
N LYS A 369 5.65 22.15 -33.21
CA LYS A 369 6.42 22.02 -31.95
C LYS A 369 6.45 20.59 -31.48
N LEU A 370 5.37 19.81 -31.64
CA LEU A 370 5.33 18.35 -31.33
C LEU A 370 6.30 17.55 -32.20
N GLU A 371 6.41 17.92 -33.49
CA GLU A 371 7.37 17.29 -34.40
C GLU A 371 8.83 17.63 -34.04
N GLU A 372 9.11 18.81 -33.51
CA GLU A 372 10.44 19.20 -33.00
C GLU A 372 10.81 18.46 -31.73
N ILE A 373 9.88 18.36 -30.78
CA ILE A 373 10.06 17.61 -29.52
C ILE A 373 10.24 16.10 -29.83
N ALA A 374 9.46 15.53 -30.73
CA ALA A 374 9.60 14.15 -31.18
C ALA A 374 10.96 13.90 -31.88
N LYS A 375 11.47 14.85 -32.66
CA LYS A 375 12.81 14.78 -33.27
C LYS A 375 13.94 14.83 -32.21
N GLN A 376 13.79 15.66 -31.18
CA GLN A 376 14.76 15.75 -30.07
C GLN A 376 14.76 14.51 -29.19
N THR A 377 13.61 13.84 -29.02
CA THR A 377 13.49 12.59 -28.21
C THR A 377 14.00 11.36 -28.98
N LYS A 378 14.01 11.36 -30.31
CA LYS A 378 14.58 10.27 -31.11
C LYS A 378 16.09 10.07 -30.92
N THR A 379 16.81 11.05 -30.38
CA THR A 379 18.23 10.95 -30.05
C THR A 379 18.52 10.24 -28.73
N SER A 380 17.50 9.90 -27.93
CA SER A 380 17.66 9.30 -26.59
C SER A 380 17.03 7.91 -26.45
N GLY A 381 16.90 7.13 -27.52
CA GLY A 381 16.58 5.69 -27.45
C GLY A 381 15.25 5.29 -26.82
N ALA A 382 14.30 6.22 -26.69
CA ALA A 382 12.95 5.90 -26.22
C ALA A 382 12.08 5.40 -27.38
N LYS A 383 11.37 4.28 -27.14
CA LYS A 383 10.37 3.66 -28.04
C LYS A 383 9.46 4.72 -28.65
N GLU A 384 9.13 4.56 -29.94
CA GLU A 384 8.08 5.32 -30.62
C GLU A 384 6.77 5.17 -29.85
N PHE A 385 6.53 6.10 -28.95
CA PHE A 385 5.24 6.22 -28.29
C PHE A 385 4.25 6.67 -29.35
N ASP A 386 3.18 5.89 -29.57
CA ASP A 386 2.15 6.22 -30.56
C ASP A 386 1.36 7.48 -30.09
N ILE A 387 2.01 8.64 -30.32
CA ILE A 387 1.51 9.97 -29.95
C ILE A 387 0.12 10.21 -30.58
N ASN A 388 -0.12 9.67 -31.78
CA ASN A 388 -1.40 9.82 -32.46
C ASN A 388 -2.52 9.09 -31.73
N LYS A 389 -2.25 7.91 -31.19
CA LYS A 389 -3.23 7.12 -30.41
C LYS A 389 -3.57 7.78 -29.07
N GLN A 390 -2.59 8.43 -28.45
CA GLN A 390 -2.84 9.20 -27.21
C GLN A 390 -3.57 10.52 -27.48
N ILE A 391 -3.25 11.22 -28.56
CA ILE A 391 -3.99 12.43 -28.99
C ILE A 391 -5.44 12.08 -29.30
N GLU A 392 -5.71 10.93 -29.93
CA GLU A 392 -7.06 10.46 -30.21
C GLU A 392 -7.84 10.11 -28.92
N LEU A 393 -7.16 9.45 -27.97
CA LEU A 393 -7.74 9.15 -26.62
C LEU A 393 -8.04 10.42 -25.83
N PHE A 394 -7.17 11.42 -25.87
CA PHE A 394 -7.41 12.73 -25.23
C PHE A 394 -8.55 13.50 -25.90
N LYS A 395 -8.64 13.48 -27.23
CA LYS A 395 -9.78 14.11 -27.95
C LYS A 395 -11.10 13.46 -27.57
N GLN A 396 -11.17 12.13 -27.53
CA GLN A 396 -12.38 11.41 -27.11
C GLN A 396 -12.76 11.68 -25.65
N THR A 397 -11.78 11.88 -24.78
CA THR A 397 -12.02 12.23 -23.37
C THR A 397 -12.55 13.66 -23.24
N ILE A 398 -11.98 14.62 -23.97
CA ILE A 398 -12.45 16.00 -24.01
C ILE A 398 -13.88 16.07 -24.59
N GLU A 399 -14.19 15.36 -25.68
CA GLU A 399 -15.54 15.32 -26.24
C GLU A 399 -16.58 14.70 -25.29
N LYS A 400 -16.21 13.69 -24.49
CA LYS A 400 -17.07 13.10 -23.47
C LYS A 400 -17.37 14.05 -22.31
N GLU A 401 -16.39 14.86 -21.91
CA GLU A 401 -16.56 15.81 -20.81
C GLU A 401 -17.27 17.12 -21.27
N THR A 402 -17.17 17.48 -22.55
CA THR A 402 -17.91 18.64 -23.11
C THR A 402 -19.37 18.34 -23.45
N ARG A 403 -19.80 17.06 -23.45
CA ARG A 403 -21.21 16.64 -23.66
C ARG A 403 -21.98 16.41 -22.36
N LYS A 404 -21.36 16.61 -21.20
CA LYS A 404 -22.00 16.66 -19.88
C LYS A 404 -22.24 18.10 -19.46
#